data_49942b17f8109486f724b865ebc39b9e
#
_entry.id   49942b17f8109486f724b865ebc39b9e
#
_cell.length_a   1.000
_cell.length_b   1.000
_cell.length_c   1.000
_cell.angle_alpha   90.00
_cell.angle_beta   90.00
_cell.angle_gamma   90.00
#
_symmetry.space_group_name_H-M   'P 1'
#
loop_
_entity.id
_entity.type
_entity.pdbx_description
1 polymer ?
#
loop_
_entity_poly.entity_id
_entity_poly.type
_entity_poly.pdbx_seq_one_letter_code
_entity_poly.pdbx_strand_id
1 'polypeptide(L)'
;MLRYWLNFETKGSPSLLNIEGFDDPTAYKLKIKKPGTDEHFEKAVDLVETFNWLIGLHVEHLDRWRGYDAAFKREVDPELPEDTNTRLMLDGTLKETDNGAWRFRKVEGYTLRTPGDHNDREKALVVWRKLTGDLEQDNLMLDEWFRKYRLSPRETEFDVIYVNGSNNLPNLRQAEETWKVRLIEEAFHQAMWDVEG
;
A
#
# COMPACT_ATOMS: atom_id res chain seq x y z
N MET A 1 21.10 4.26 12.29
CA MET A 1 20.30 3.61 13.35
C MET A 1 19.26 2.63 12.79
N LEU A 2 18.47 2.97 11.76
CA LEU A 2 17.51 2.05 11.12
C LEU A 2 18.18 0.83 10.45
N ARG A 3 19.31 1.01 9.76
CA ARG A 3 20.11 -0.09 9.17
C ARG A 3 20.55 -1.14 10.20
N TYR A 4 20.92 -0.70 11.39
CA TYR A 4 21.30 -1.59 12.49
C TYR A 4 20.10 -2.40 13.00
N TRP A 5 18.92 -1.79 13.00
CA TRP A 5 17.68 -2.44 13.41
C TRP A 5 17.23 -3.51 12.43
N LEU A 6 17.25 -3.21 11.13
CA LEU A 6 16.90 -4.15 10.05
C LEU A 6 17.86 -5.36 10.05
N ASN A 7 19.17 -5.13 10.15
CA ASN A 7 20.16 -6.20 10.19
C ASN A 7 20.07 -7.08 11.45
N PHE A 8 19.54 -6.55 12.55
CA PHE A 8 19.38 -7.33 13.79
C PHE A 8 18.16 -8.25 13.72
N GLU A 9 17.11 -7.86 13.00
CA GLU A 9 15.87 -8.63 12.90
C GLU A 9 15.86 -9.65 11.77
N THR A 10 16.56 -9.41 10.66
CA THR A 10 16.65 -10.35 9.54
C THR A 10 17.47 -11.60 9.87
N LYS A 11 18.36 -11.54 10.86
CA LYS A 11 19.15 -12.69 11.33
C LYS A 11 18.38 -13.71 12.18
N GLY A 12 17.16 -14.04 11.82
CA GLY A 12 16.44 -15.17 12.41
C GLY A 12 14.99 -14.94 12.83
N SER A 13 14.37 -13.85 12.39
CA SER A 13 12.96 -13.60 12.63
C SER A 13 12.18 -13.49 11.32
N PRO A 14 11.18 -14.35 11.09
CA PRO A 14 10.25 -14.21 9.95
C PRO A 14 9.28 -13.05 10.09
N SER A 15 9.42 -12.19 11.12
CA SER A 15 8.40 -11.25 11.54
C SER A 15 8.26 -9.98 10.69
N LEU A 16 9.31 -9.56 9.97
CA LEU A 16 9.23 -8.45 9.03
C LEU A 16 8.50 -8.81 7.72
N LEU A 17 8.37 -10.10 7.45
CA LEU A 17 7.74 -10.63 6.23
C LEU A 17 6.29 -11.10 6.46
N ASN A 18 5.69 -10.81 7.60
CA ASN A 18 4.30 -11.13 7.81
C ASN A 18 3.42 -10.19 6.99
N ILE A 19 3.09 -10.62 5.77
CA ILE A 19 2.19 -9.93 4.82
C ILE A 19 0.84 -9.59 5.47
N GLU A 20 0.37 -10.41 6.42
CA GLU A 20 -0.85 -10.15 7.19
C GLU A 20 -0.76 -8.83 8.00
N GLY A 21 0.44 -8.39 8.37
CA GLY A 21 0.64 -7.13 9.05
C GLY A 21 0.38 -5.88 8.19
N PHE A 22 0.38 -6.03 6.86
CA PHE A 22 0.08 -4.94 5.94
C PHE A 22 -1.43 -4.68 5.76
N ASP A 23 -2.29 -5.56 6.27
CA ASP A 23 -3.74 -5.38 6.24
C ASP A 23 -4.19 -4.20 7.10
N ASP A 24 -3.48 -3.94 8.20
CA ASP A 24 -3.71 -2.74 9.03
C ASP A 24 -2.40 -1.98 9.30
N PRO A 25 -1.95 -1.15 8.37
CA PRO A 25 -0.72 -0.37 8.54
C PRO A 25 -0.82 0.69 9.64
N THR A 26 -2.02 0.96 10.18
CA THR A 26 -2.23 1.90 11.28
C THR A 26 -1.88 1.31 12.64
N ALA A 27 -1.86 0.00 12.76
CA ALA A 27 -1.68 -0.73 14.02
C ALA A 27 -0.51 -1.73 14.00
N TYR A 28 0.39 -1.60 13.02
CA TYR A 28 1.48 -2.54 12.86
C TYR A 28 2.46 -2.52 14.02
N LYS A 29 2.78 -3.71 14.54
CA LYS A 29 3.71 -3.90 15.65
C LYS A 29 4.69 -5.02 15.33
N LEU A 30 5.95 -4.79 15.65
CA LEU A 30 7.00 -5.80 15.62
C LEU A 30 7.20 -6.41 17.00
N LYS A 31 7.33 -7.74 17.03
CA LYS A 31 7.81 -8.47 18.22
C LYS A 31 9.34 -8.51 18.19
N ILE A 32 9.95 -7.80 19.10
CA ILE A 32 11.39 -7.68 19.22
C ILE A 32 11.87 -8.53 20.40
N LYS A 33 12.83 -9.41 20.19
CA LYS A 33 13.48 -10.17 21.25
C LYS A 33 14.41 -9.25 22.04
N LYS A 34 14.27 -9.26 23.38
CA LYS A 34 15.14 -8.49 24.25
C LYS A 34 16.54 -9.12 24.28
N PRO A 35 17.62 -8.37 24.02
CA PRO A 35 18.98 -8.92 24.02
C PRO A 35 19.30 -9.63 25.34
N GLY A 36 19.75 -10.89 25.24
CA GLY A 36 20.18 -11.67 26.41
C GLY A 36 19.05 -12.33 27.22
N THR A 37 17.81 -12.27 26.76
CA THR A 37 16.65 -12.94 27.39
C THR A 37 15.77 -13.59 26.33
N ASP A 38 14.86 -14.50 26.75
CA ASP A 38 13.83 -15.04 25.85
C ASP A 38 12.53 -14.22 25.86
N GLU A 39 12.58 -13.04 26.48
CA GLU A 39 11.44 -12.14 26.50
C GLU A 39 11.31 -11.37 25.19
N HIS A 40 10.06 -11.25 24.70
CA HIS A 40 9.69 -10.45 23.55
C HIS A 40 8.89 -9.24 24.00
N PHE A 41 9.09 -8.10 23.36
CA PHE A 41 8.25 -6.93 23.53
C PHE A 41 7.74 -6.44 22.16
N GLU A 42 6.54 -5.86 22.15
CA GLU A 42 5.95 -5.30 20.96
C GLU A 42 6.32 -3.83 20.84
N LYS A 43 6.76 -3.44 19.64
CA LYS A 43 7.05 -2.04 19.30
C LYS A 43 6.23 -1.64 18.07
N ALA A 44 5.51 -0.53 18.18
CA ALA A 44 4.84 0.06 17.02
C ALA A 44 5.87 0.55 15.99
N VAL A 45 5.62 0.26 14.72
CA VAL A 45 6.45 0.70 13.60
C VAL A 45 5.56 1.41 12.59
N ASP A 46 5.99 2.59 12.15
CA ASP A 46 5.34 3.27 11.04
C ASP A 46 5.77 2.63 9.71
N LEU A 47 4.91 1.75 9.19
CA LEU A 47 5.15 1.08 7.91
C LEU A 47 5.26 2.06 6.76
N VAL A 48 4.53 3.17 6.80
CA VAL A 48 4.54 4.19 5.76
C VAL A 48 5.91 4.85 5.67
N GLU A 49 6.45 5.28 6.81
CA GLU A 49 7.77 5.89 6.87
C GLU A 49 8.87 4.87 6.50
N THR A 50 8.75 3.65 7.01
CA THR A 50 9.73 2.58 6.72
C THR A 50 9.76 2.27 5.23
N PHE A 51 8.61 2.13 4.58
CA PHE A 51 8.53 1.87 3.15
C PHE A 51 9.11 3.00 2.31
N ASN A 52 8.74 4.25 2.61
CA ASN A 52 9.26 5.42 1.92
C ASN A 52 10.80 5.46 1.96
N TRP A 53 11.36 5.14 3.12
CA TRP A 53 12.81 5.08 3.30
C TRP A 53 13.45 3.93 2.50
N LEU A 54 12.84 2.73 2.53
CA LEU A 54 13.36 1.54 1.85
C LEU A 54 13.44 1.72 0.33
N ILE A 55 12.41 2.31 -0.28
CA ILE A 55 12.40 2.56 -1.73
C ILE A 55 13.15 3.83 -2.13
N GLY A 56 13.73 4.58 -1.17
CA GLY A 56 14.44 5.84 -1.44
C GLY A 56 13.50 6.96 -1.89
N LEU A 57 12.25 7.00 -1.41
CA LEU A 57 11.27 7.99 -1.79
C LEU A 57 11.62 9.37 -1.21
N HIS A 58 11.80 10.34 -2.10
CA HIS A 58 11.83 11.75 -1.74
C HIS A 58 10.39 12.24 -1.62
N VAL A 59 9.90 12.33 -0.39
CA VAL A 59 8.50 12.69 -0.10
C VAL A 59 8.29 14.18 -0.38
N GLU A 60 7.33 14.50 -1.25
CA GLU A 60 6.88 15.84 -1.54
C GLU A 60 5.57 16.17 -0.82
N HIS A 61 4.66 15.20 -0.76
CA HIS A 61 3.38 15.32 -0.08
C HIS A 61 3.07 14.08 0.76
N LEU A 62 2.75 14.30 2.03
CA LEU A 62 2.35 13.27 2.96
C LEU A 62 0.98 13.63 3.56
N ASP A 63 -0.04 12.87 3.17
CA ASP A 63 -1.38 13.05 3.72
C ASP A 63 -1.51 12.42 5.12
N ARG A 64 -2.51 12.87 5.87
CA ARG A 64 -2.95 12.20 7.10
C ARG A 64 -3.80 10.97 6.77
N TRP A 65 -3.92 10.06 7.72
CA TRP A 65 -4.91 9.01 7.64
C TRP A 65 -6.32 9.62 7.62
N ARG A 66 -7.12 9.23 6.63
CA ARG A 66 -8.53 9.63 6.50
C ARG A 66 -9.40 8.40 6.53
N GLY A 67 -10.49 8.44 7.31
CA GLY A 67 -11.49 7.39 7.37
C GLY A 67 -12.59 7.61 6.34
N TYR A 68 -13.16 6.50 5.86
CA TYR A 68 -14.27 6.51 4.91
C TYR A 68 -15.27 5.43 5.26
N ASP A 69 -16.54 5.74 5.01
CA ASP A 69 -17.64 4.78 5.05
C ASP A 69 -18.44 4.84 3.75
N ALA A 70 -19.03 3.70 3.42
CA ALA A 70 -19.91 3.56 2.27
C ALA A 70 -21.02 2.54 2.57
N ALA A 71 -22.15 2.73 1.94
CA ALA A 71 -23.18 1.71 1.83
C ALA A 71 -23.00 0.95 0.50
N PHE A 72 -23.30 -0.33 0.52
CA PHE A 72 -23.15 -1.20 -0.64
C PHE A 72 -24.49 -1.77 -1.05
N LYS A 73 -24.65 -2.00 -2.35
CA LYS A 73 -25.77 -2.73 -2.94
C LYS A 73 -25.25 -3.68 -4.02
N ARG A 74 -26.02 -4.71 -4.33
CA ARG A 74 -25.72 -5.59 -5.45
C ARG A 74 -26.72 -5.33 -6.58
N GLU A 75 -26.21 -5.15 -7.79
CA GLU A 75 -26.99 -5.00 -9.00
C GLU A 75 -26.73 -6.18 -9.94
N VAL A 76 -27.76 -6.56 -10.68
CA VAL A 76 -27.64 -7.61 -11.70
C VAL A 76 -26.86 -7.02 -12.89
N ASP A 77 -25.80 -7.70 -13.27
CA ASP A 77 -25.01 -7.38 -14.46
C ASP A 77 -25.36 -8.40 -15.56
N PRO A 78 -26.09 -7.99 -16.60
CA PRO A 78 -26.52 -8.90 -17.65
C PRO A 78 -25.37 -9.43 -18.53
N GLU A 79 -24.18 -8.85 -18.42
CA GLU A 79 -22.98 -9.31 -19.15
C GLU A 79 -22.27 -10.48 -18.43
N LEU A 80 -22.64 -10.76 -17.17
CA LEU A 80 -22.07 -11.86 -16.40
C LEU A 80 -22.94 -13.13 -16.52
N PRO A 81 -22.35 -14.33 -16.34
CA PRO A 81 -23.08 -15.59 -16.29
C PRO A 81 -24.17 -15.59 -15.20
N GLU A 82 -25.30 -16.26 -15.45
CA GLU A 82 -26.50 -16.23 -14.58
C GLU A 82 -26.22 -16.64 -13.13
N ASP A 83 -25.22 -17.48 -12.88
CA ASP A 83 -24.81 -17.95 -11.55
C ASP A 83 -23.96 -16.95 -10.75
N THR A 84 -23.38 -15.96 -11.44
CA THR A 84 -22.49 -14.93 -10.87
C THR A 84 -22.86 -13.51 -11.33
N ASN A 85 -24.09 -13.30 -11.74
CA ASN A 85 -24.53 -12.09 -12.43
C ASN A 85 -24.78 -10.87 -11.53
N THR A 86 -24.30 -10.88 -10.29
CA THR A 86 -24.41 -9.73 -9.41
C THR A 86 -23.07 -9.04 -9.21
N ARG A 87 -23.07 -7.73 -9.36
CA ARG A 87 -21.91 -6.87 -9.10
C ARG A 87 -22.15 -6.03 -7.85
N LEU A 88 -21.14 -5.96 -6.99
CA LEU A 88 -21.15 -5.06 -5.85
C LEU A 88 -20.93 -3.63 -6.33
N MET A 89 -21.75 -2.71 -5.86
CA MET A 89 -21.67 -1.29 -6.15
C MET A 89 -21.87 -0.46 -4.88
N LEU A 90 -21.36 0.78 -4.91
CA LEU A 90 -21.71 1.74 -3.86
C LEU A 90 -23.18 2.16 -3.97
N ASP A 91 -23.84 2.18 -2.82
CA ASP A 91 -25.14 2.82 -2.68
C ASP A 91 -24.95 4.28 -2.21
N GLY A 92 -24.76 5.16 -3.19
CA GLY A 92 -24.45 6.56 -2.97
C GLY A 92 -22.98 6.92 -3.23
N THR A 93 -22.38 7.68 -2.33
CA THR A 93 -21.00 8.19 -2.48
C THR A 93 -20.13 7.84 -1.31
N LEU A 94 -18.83 7.79 -1.56
CA LEU A 94 -17.80 7.62 -0.53
C LEU A 94 -17.81 8.82 0.44
N LYS A 95 -18.14 8.57 1.71
CA LYS A 95 -18.21 9.60 2.76
C LYS A 95 -16.97 9.57 3.62
N GLU A 96 -16.31 10.73 3.76
CA GLU A 96 -15.20 10.90 4.71
C GLU A 96 -15.77 11.01 6.12
N THR A 97 -15.21 10.22 7.06
CA THR A 97 -15.59 10.19 8.46
C THR A 97 -14.40 9.82 9.33
N ASP A 98 -14.29 10.39 10.52
CA ASP A 98 -13.13 10.18 11.39
C ASP A 98 -12.99 8.71 11.86
N ASN A 99 -14.10 8.01 12.00
CA ASN A 99 -14.16 6.62 12.47
C ASN A 99 -14.53 5.62 11.38
N GLY A 100 -14.30 5.96 10.11
CA GLY A 100 -14.62 5.10 8.99
C GLY A 100 -13.94 3.74 9.05
N ALA A 101 -14.65 2.70 8.59
CA ALA A 101 -14.15 1.34 8.56
C ALA A 101 -12.93 1.21 7.64
N TRP A 102 -12.97 1.91 6.51
CA TRP A 102 -11.83 2.00 5.58
C TRP A 102 -11.00 3.24 5.89
N ARG A 103 -9.69 3.07 5.94
CA ARG A 103 -8.75 4.17 6.12
C ARG A 103 -7.76 4.20 4.98
N PHE A 104 -7.51 5.40 4.48
CA PHE A 104 -6.54 5.64 3.41
C PHE A 104 -5.55 6.71 3.81
N ARG A 105 -4.31 6.53 3.34
CA ARG A 105 -3.24 7.53 3.42
C ARG A 105 -2.47 7.49 2.12
N LYS A 106 -2.24 8.65 1.49
CA LYS A 106 -1.40 8.76 0.32
C LYS A 106 -0.10 9.48 0.63
N VAL A 107 0.94 9.08 -0.09
CA VAL A 107 2.23 9.75 -0.12
C VAL A 107 2.58 10.01 -1.58
N GLU A 108 2.95 11.22 -1.91
CA GLU A 108 3.41 11.60 -3.24
C GLU A 108 4.87 12.02 -3.14
N GLY A 109 5.65 11.66 -4.15
CA GLY A 109 7.06 12.00 -4.20
C GLY A 109 7.72 11.43 -5.45
N TYR A 110 9.01 11.23 -5.39
CA TYR A 110 9.78 10.64 -6.48
C TYR A 110 10.94 9.79 -5.96
N THR A 111 11.32 8.82 -6.74
CA THR A 111 12.56 8.08 -6.57
C THR A 111 13.57 8.51 -7.67
N LEU A 112 14.84 8.18 -7.50
CA LEU A 112 15.87 8.40 -8.52
C LEU A 112 16.10 7.07 -9.25
N ARG A 113 15.87 7.00 -10.58
CA ARG A 113 16.21 5.82 -11.38
C ARG A 113 17.70 5.56 -11.38
N THR A 114 18.46 6.63 -11.53
CA THR A 114 19.94 6.60 -11.43
C THR A 114 20.34 7.19 -10.08
N PRO A 115 21.04 6.43 -9.20
CA PRO A 115 21.48 6.95 -7.91
C PRO A 115 22.30 8.23 -8.05
N GLY A 116 21.85 9.32 -7.37
CA GLY A 116 22.51 10.62 -7.36
C GLY A 116 22.17 11.55 -8.54
N ASP A 117 21.42 11.07 -9.55
CA ASP A 117 20.94 11.93 -10.64
C ASP A 117 19.54 12.48 -10.34
N HIS A 118 19.48 13.71 -9.87
CA HIS A 118 18.24 14.39 -9.56
C HIS A 118 17.41 14.80 -10.80
N ASN A 119 17.92 14.63 -12.01
CA ASN A 119 17.17 14.88 -13.24
C ASN A 119 16.45 13.62 -13.73
N ASP A 120 16.88 12.44 -13.30
CA ASP A 120 16.26 11.16 -13.65
C ASP A 120 15.31 10.68 -12.55
N ARG A 121 14.19 11.40 -12.43
CA ARG A 121 13.17 11.16 -11.41
C ARG A 121 12.06 10.25 -11.92
N GLU A 122 11.61 9.35 -11.07
CA GLU A 122 10.40 8.56 -11.25
C GLU A 122 9.36 9.02 -10.24
N LYS A 123 8.29 9.68 -10.71
CA LYS A 123 7.21 10.16 -9.84
C LYS A 123 6.41 8.98 -9.30
N ALA A 124 6.29 8.93 -7.99
CA ALA A 124 5.63 7.85 -7.28
C ALA A 124 4.43 8.32 -6.46
N LEU A 125 3.35 7.57 -6.55
CA LEU A 125 2.21 7.63 -5.65
C LEU A 125 2.21 6.36 -4.78
N VAL A 126 2.18 6.51 -3.47
CA VAL A 126 2.05 5.39 -2.53
C VAL A 126 0.72 5.51 -1.82
N VAL A 127 -0.13 4.51 -1.96
CA VAL A 127 -1.46 4.46 -1.36
C VAL A 127 -1.51 3.35 -0.33
N TRP A 128 -1.61 3.74 0.93
CA TRP A 128 -1.83 2.83 2.03
C TRP A 128 -3.30 2.79 2.39
N ARG A 129 -3.82 1.60 2.61
CA ARG A 129 -5.20 1.39 3.05
C ARG A 129 -5.28 0.37 4.17
N LYS A 130 -6.25 0.55 5.08
CA LYS A 130 -6.66 -0.49 6.00
C LYS A 130 -7.62 -1.41 5.28
N LEU A 131 -7.32 -2.71 5.24
CA LEU A 131 -8.17 -3.75 4.68
C LEU A 131 -9.15 -4.24 5.75
N THR A 132 -10.36 -4.56 5.33
CA THR A 132 -11.40 -5.12 6.22
C THR A 132 -11.44 -6.65 6.18
N GLY A 133 -10.78 -7.26 5.18
CA GLY A 133 -10.80 -8.68 4.90
C GLY A 133 -11.86 -9.11 3.88
N ASP A 134 -12.77 -8.21 3.48
CA ASP A 134 -13.67 -8.43 2.36
C ASP A 134 -13.04 -7.83 1.09
N LEU A 135 -12.40 -8.68 0.29
CA LEU A 135 -11.64 -8.26 -0.88
C LEU A 135 -12.48 -7.52 -1.93
N GLU A 136 -13.76 -7.92 -2.09
CA GLU A 136 -14.65 -7.27 -3.05
C GLU A 136 -14.98 -5.84 -2.63
N GLN A 137 -15.31 -5.64 -1.36
CA GLN A 137 -15.56 -4.31 -0.79
C GLN A 137 -14.29 -3.46 -0.75
N ASP A 138 -13.18 -4.03 -0.32
CA ASP A 138 -11.90 -3.34 -0.20
C ASP A 138 -11.41 -2.82 -1.57
N ASN A 139 -11.61 -3.59 -2.63
CA ASN A 139 -11.25 -3.19 -3.99
C ASN A 139 -12.22 -2.14 -4.55
N LEU A 140 -13.53 -2.30 -4.32
CA LEU A 140 -14.50 -1.29 -4.72
C LEU A 140 -14.24 0.05 -4.02
N MET A 141 -13.89 0.03 -2.74
CA MET A 141 -13.53 1.23 -1.98
C MET A 141 -12.27 1.89 -2.52
N LEU A 142 -11.28 1.10 -2.96
CA LEU A 142 -10.07 1.63 -3.59
C LEU A 142 -10.40 2.33 -4.92
N ASP A 143 -11.19 1.69 -5.79
CA ASP A 143 -11.61 2.26 -7.07
C ASP A 143 -12.37 3.56 -6.89
N GLU A 144 -13.31 3.62 -5.93
CA GLU A 144 -14.07 4.81 -5.62
C GLU A 144 -13.21 5.91 -4.98
N TRP A 145 -12.21 5.53 -4.19
CA TRP A 145 -11.25 6.48 -3.62
C TRP A 145 -10.39 7.10 -4.73
N PHE A 146 -9.89 6.31 -5.69
CA PHE A 146 -9.16 6.81 -6.86
C PHE A 146 -10.03 7.77 -7.68
N ARG A 147 -11.31 7.40 -7.90
CA ARG A 147 -12.27 8.24 -8.62
C ARG A 147 -12.54 9.56 -7.88
N LYS A 148 -12.73 9.51 -6.57
CA LYS A 148 -12.96 10.70 -5.73
C LYS A 148 -11.81 11.71 -5.83
N TYR A 149 -10.58 11.24 -5.82
CA TYR A 149 -9.38 12.06 -5.90
C TYR A 149 -8.91 12.31 -7.34
N ARG A 150 -9.67 11.87 -8.33
CA ARG A 150 -9.35 11.99 -9.76
C ARG A 150 -7.98 11.40 -10.11
N LEU A 151 -7.60 10.34 -9.45
CA LEU A 151 -6.38 9.59 -9.71
C LEU A 151 -6.69 8.49 -10.72
N SER A 152 -5.82 8.28 -11.69
CA SER A 152 -5.96 7.20 -12.66
C SER A 152 -4.59 6.60 -12.98
N PRO A 153 -4.43 5.27 -12.89
CA PRO A 153 -3.22 4.60 -13.35
C PRO A 153 -2.93 4.81 -14.85
N ARG A 154 -3.95 5.21 -15.62
CA ARG A 154 -3.82 5.47 -17.07
C ARG A 154 -3.27 6.85 -17.39
N GLU A 155 -3.29 7.76 -16.42
CA GLU A 155 -2.76 9.12 -16.61
C GLU A 155 -1.25 9.15 -16.35
N THR A 156 -0.60 10.20 -16.88
CA THR A 156 0.87 10.36 -16.84
C THR A 156 1.35 11.14 -15.61
N GLU A 157 0.46 11.43 -14.66
CA GLU A 157 0.80 12.20 -13.46
C GLU A 157 1.85 11.50 -12.60
N PHE A 158 1.73 10.17 -12.47
CA PHE A 158 2.69 9.33 -11.77
C PHE A 158 3.27 8.28 -12.70
N ASP A 159 4.55 8.00 -12.57
CA ASP A 159 5.25 6.93 -13.30
C ASP A 159 4.98 5.57 -12.65
N VAL A 160 4.91 5.52 -11.32
CA VAL A 160 4.65 4.32 -10.54
C VAL A 160 3.62 4.58 -9.44
N ILE A 161 2.79 3.58 -9.17
CA ILE A 161 1.78 3.61 -8.11
C ILE A 161 1.95 2.36 -7.24
N TYR A 162 2.23 2.56 -5.96
CA TYR A 162 2.31 1.49 -4.96
C TYR A 162 1.03 1.43 -4.16
N VAL A 163 0.46 0.23 -4.00
CA VAL A 163 -0.76 -0.01 -3.22
C VAL A 163 -0.58 -1.28 -2.37
N ASN A 164 -0.98 -1.25 -1.10
CA ASN A 164 -0.99 -2.46 -0.29
C ASN A 164 -2.25 -3.30 -0.53
N GLY A 165 -2.08 -4.60 -0.47
CA GLY A 165 -3.14 -5.59 -0.69
C GLY A 165 -3.51 -5.78 -2.17
N SER A 166 -4.06 -6.96 -2.46
CA SER A 166 -4.54 -7.29 -3.81
C SER A 166 -5.57 -6.28 -4.31
N ASN A 167 -5.43 -5.83 -5.55
CA ASN A 167 -6.30 -4.81 -6.14
C ASN A 167 -6.61 -5.09 -7.61
N ASN A 168 -7.67 -4.44 -8.11
CA ASN A 168 -8.15 -4.54 -9.49
C ASN A 168 -7.88 -3.27 -10.31
N LEU A 169 -6.98 -2.40 -9.86
CA LEU A 169 -6.64 -1.19 -10.59
C LEU A 169 -6.12 -1.53 -11.99
N PRO A 170 -6.49 -0.74 -13.03
CA PRO A 170 -5.93 -0.92 -14.36
C PRO A 170 -4.41 -0.85 -14.31
N ASN A 171 -3.74 -1.89 -14.78
CA ASN A 171 -2.29 -1.94 -14.77
C ASN A 171 -1.74 -1.85 -16.19
N LEU A 172 -0.83 -0.91 -16.40
CA LEU A 172 -0.18 -0.66 -17.66
C LEU A 172 1.27 -1.15 -17.59
N ARG A 173 1.71 -1.81 -18.66
CA ARG A 173 3.10 -2.22 -18.82
C ARG A 173 3.94 -1.05 -19.32
N GLN A 174 5.04 -0.77 -18.66
CA GLN A 174 5.99 0.28 -19.02
C GLN A 174 7.10 -0.26 -19.93
N ALA A 175 7.92 0.64 -20.50
CA ALA A 175 8.94 0.31 -21.50
C ALA A 175 9.98 -0.73 -21.04
N GLU A 176 10.23 -0.85 -19.75
CA GLU A 176 11.19 -1.81 -19.15
C GLU A 176 10.52 -3.12 -18.70
N GLU A 177 9.38 -3.47 -19.26
CA GLU A 177 8.56 -4.63 -18.86
C GLU A 177 8.05 -4.58 -17.41
N THR A 178 8.17 -3.44 -16.73
CA THR A 178 7.70 -3.23 -15.38
C THR A 178 6.23 -2.79 -15.37
N TRP A 179 5.51 -3.16 -14.30
CA TRP A 179 4.14 -2.72 -14.12
C TRP A 179 4.08 -1.36 -13.44
N LYS A 180 3.14 -0.52 -13.88
CA LYS A 180 2.93 0.81 -13.28
C LYS A 180 2.32 0.72 -11.89
N VAL A 181 1.34 -0.18 -11.68
CA VAL A 181 0.78 -0.46 -10.36
C VAL A 181 1.53 -1.64 -9.76
N ARG A 182 2.13 -1.44 -8.58
CA ARG A 182 2.95 -2.42 -7.88
C ARG A 182 2.42 -2.64 -6.47
N LEU A 183 2.54 -3.85 -5.96
CA LEU A 183 2.19 -4.16 -4.58
C LEU A 183 3.29 -3.63 -3.64
N ILE A 184 2.86 -2.97 -2.57
CA ILE A 184 3.78 -2.51 -1.52
C ILE A 184 4.50 -3.69 -0.90
N GLU A 185 3.82 -4.80 -0.65
CA GLU A 185 4.36 -6.02 -0.07
C GLU A 185 5.52 -6.58 -0.89
N GLU A 186 5.36 -6.65 -2.22
CA GLU A 186 6.42 -7.14 -3.12
C GLU A 186 7.61 -6.18 -3.16
N ALA A 187 7.33 -4.89 -3.31
CA ALA A 187 8.38 -3.87 -3.35
C ALA A 187 9.13 -3.76 -2.01
N PHE A 188 8.42 -3.90 -0.89
CA PHE A 188 9.01 -3.93 0.43
C PHE A 188 9.95 -5.13 0.61
N HIS A 189 9.48 -6.31 0.21
CA HIS A 189 10.28 -7.52 0.24
C HIS A 189 11.55 -7.38 -0.61
N GLN A 190 11.40 -6.94 -1.85
CA GLN A 190 12.53 -6.75 -2.77
C GLN A 190 13.55 -5.75 -2.19
N ALA A 191 13.09 -4.59 -1.72
CA ALA A 191 13.96 -3.56 -1.17
C ALA A 191 14.72 -4.02 0.10
N MET A 192 14.12 -4.91 0.90
CA MET A 192 14.80 -5.50 2.06
C MET A 192 15.96 -6.41 1.66
N TRP A 193 15.79 -7.23 0.61
CA TRP A 193 16.84 -8.13 0.14
C TRP A 193 17.97 -7.37 -0.57
N ASP A 194 17.67 -6.30 -1.28
CA ASP A 194 18.67 -5.46 -1.95
C ASP A 194 19.61 -4.73 -0.96
N VAL A 195 19.19 -4.59 0.30
CA VAL A 195 20.03 -4.00 1.37
C VAL A 195 21.06 -5.01 1.93
N GLU A 196 20.86 -6.31 1.69
CA GLU A 196 21.76 -7.38 2.17
C GLU A 196 22.90 -7.74 1.19
N GLY A 197 22.94 -7.15 -0.02
CA GLY A 197 23.93 -7.37 -1.08
C GLY A 197 25.19 -6.51 -1.00
#